data_b15c7c951f2e178c051495322fd3e0bd
#
_entry.id   b15c7c951f2e178c051495322fd3e0bd
#
_cell.length_a   1.000
_cell.length_b   1.000
_cell.length_c   1.000
_cell.angle_alpha   90.00
_cell.angle_beta   90.00
_cell.angle_gamma   90.00
#
_symmetry.space_group_name_H-M   'P 1'
#
loop_
_entity.id
_entity.type
_entity.pdbx_description
1 polymer ?
#
loop_
_entity_poly.entity_id
_entity_poly.type
_entity_poly.pdbx_seq_one_letter_code
_entity_poly.pdbx_strand_id
1 'polypeptide(L)'
;MSKIADQQYLKNEQYKDASNLNARIALHNRFSTNPYGWGHWVFDAYLELLPMQARILELGCGPATLWVNNLARIPVGWDITLSDFSDGMLDTARRKLVVSGRNFKFEQIDAQAIPYGDESFDVVIANHMLYHVPDRSKAIAEISRVLKPGGQLIATTVGDRQMCEINAWCQQHADTLLFPVMPFTLENGLAQLQSYFSQVEIRRYEDNLRITEIEPLMAYIHSSSRITAFSESALAELRGELERELQSTGVLLVTKDAGLFAAVK
;
A
#
# COMPACT_ATOMS: atom_id res chain seq x y z
N MET A 1 -20.07 7.02 -4.94
CA MET A 1 -18.96 6.65 -4.03
C MET A 1 -17.65 6.74 -4.81
N SER A 2 -16.56 7.08 -4.16
CA SER A 2 -15.24 7.09 -4.81
C SER A 2 -14.83 5.65 -5.14
N LYS A 3 -14.35 5.39 -6.36
CA LYS A 3 -13.84 4.06 -6.77
C LYS A 3 -12.73 3.50 -5.84
N ILE A 4 -12.06 4.39 -5.07
CA ILE A 4 -10.99 4.02 -4.13
C ILE A 4 -11.48 3.13 -2.99
N ALA A 5 -12.74 3.31 -2.53
CA ALA A 5 -13.33 2.54 -1.44
C ALA A 5 -14.54 1.70 -1.93
N ASP A 6 -14.70 1.50 -3.24
CA ASP A 6 -15.70 0.62 -3.81
C ASP A 6 -15.16 -0.81 -3.80
N GLN A 7 -15.59 -1.62 -2.83
CA GLN A 7 -15.11 -2.99 -2.64
C GLN A 7 -15.34 -3.88 -3.86
N GLN A 8 -16.47 -3.72 -4.57
CA GLN A 8 -16.76 -4.51 -5.78
C GLN A 8 -15.81 -4.13 -6.93
N TYR A 9 -15.59 -2.83 -7.14
CA TYR A 9 -14.63 -2.36 -8.11
C TYR A 9 -13.19 -2.80 -7.78
N LEU A 10 -12.79 -2.68 -6.51
CA LEU A 10 -11.46 -3.10 -6.06
C LEU A 10 -11.23 -4.60 -6.29
N LYS A 11 -12.20 -5.44 -5.94
CA LYS A 11 -12.11 -6.89 -6.09
C LYS A 11 -12.13 -7.34 -7.55
N ASN A 12 -13.03 -6.79 -8.38
CA ASN A 12 -13.32 -7.32 -9.70
C ASN A 12 -12.51 -6.67 -10.82
N GLU A 13 -11.97 -5.47 -10.59
CA GLU A 13 -11.26 -4.67 -11.59
C GLU A 13 -9.84 -4.30 -11.13
N GLN A 14 -9.71 -3.50 -10.07
CA GLN A 14 -8.43 -2.91 -9.68
C GLN A 14 -7.42 -3.95 -9.18
N TYR A 15 -7.87 -4.91 -8.37
CA TYR A 15 -7.08 -5.96 -7.73
C TYR A 15 -7.61 -7.36 -8.07
N LYS A 16 -8.24 -7.52 -9.23
CA LYS A 16 -8.63 -8.82 -9.78
C LYS A 16 -7.41 -9.73 -9.90
N ASP A 17 -6.30 -9.15 -10.33
CA ASP A 17 -4.97 -9.75 -10.38
C ASP A 17 -3.89 -8.70 -10.02
N ALA A 18 -2.64 -9.09 -10.08
CA ALA A 18 -1.52 -8.24 -9.70
C ALA A 18 -1.02 -7.29 -10.82
N SER A 19 -1.64 -7.23 -12.00
CA SER A 19 -1.10 -6.50 -13.16
C SER A 19 -0.96 -4.99 -12.93
N ASN A 20 -2.04 -4.33 -12.49
CA ASN A 20 -2.02 -2.90 -12.15
C ASN A 20 -1.04 -2.59 -11.02
N LEU A 21 -0.99 -3.45 -10.00
CA LEU A 21 -0.06 -3.31 -8.88
C LEU A 21 1.39 -3.49 -9.35
N ASN A 22 1.66 -4.45 -10.23
CA ASN A 22 3.00 -4.69 -10.76
C ASN A 22 3.52 -3.50 -11.59
N ALA A 23 2.68 -2.86 -12.41
CA ALA A 23 3.07 -1.65 -13.14
C ALA A 23 3.48 -0.51 -12.19
N ARG A 24 2.75 -0.34 -11.08
CA ARG A 24 3.09 0.65 -10.05
C ARG A 24 4.39 0.31 -9.34
N ILE A 25 4.56 -0.93 -8.91
CA ILE A 25 5.79 -1.42 -8.27
C ILE A 25 6.99 -1.26 -9.20
N ALA A 26 6.83 -1.54 -10.50
CA ALA A 26 7.90 -1.43 -11.49
C ALA A 26 8.45 0.00 -11.59
N LEU A 27 7.59 1.02 -11.64
CA LEU A 27 8.02 2.42 -11.66
C LEU A 27 8.86 2.75 -10.41
N HIS A 28 8.34 2.38 -9.22
CA HIS A 28 9.05 2.65 -7.97
C HIS A 28 10.39 1.92 -7.88
N ASN A 29 10.44 0.65 -8.24
CA ASN A 29 11.68 -0.13 -8.17
C ASN A 29 12.74 0.39 -9.15
N ARG A 30 12.32 0.91 -10.32
CA ARG A 30 13.24 1.34 -11.37
C ARG A 30 13.85 2.71 -11.13
N PHE A 31 13.08 3.64 -10.56
CA PHE A 31 13.44 5.04 -10.49
C PHE A 31 13.55 5.61 -9.08
N SER A 32 13.37 4.80 -8.05
CA SER A 32 13.58 5.20 -6.64
C SER A 32 15.00 5.73 -6.42
N THR A 33 15.10 6.86 -5.73
CA THR A 33 16.38 7.46 -5.33
C THR A 33 16.97 6.80 -4.10
N ASN A 34 16.15 6.05 -3.35
CA ASN A 34 16.61 5.32 -2.17
C ASN A 34 16.95 3.87 -2.54
N PRO A 35 18.23 3.50 -2.63
CA PRO A 35 18.65 2.16 -3.04
C PRO A 35 18.33 1.07 -2.01
N TYR A 36 18.03 1.45 -0.76
CA TYR A 36 17.70 0.51 0.29
C TYR A 36 16.37 -0.22 0.02
N GLY A 37 15.41 0.50 -0.52
CA GLY A 37 14.13 -0.01 -0.98
C GLY A 37 13.07 -0.08 0.13
N TRP A 38 11.86 0.33 -0.24
CA TRP A 38 10.68 0.37 0.62
C TRP A 38 10.41 -0.93 1.39
N GLY A 39 10.47 -2.07 0.69
CA GLY A 39 10.15 -3.36 1.30
C GLY A 39 11.13 -3.78 2.39
N HIS A 40 12.41 -3.46 2.24
CA HIS A 40 13.42 -3.71 3.27
C HIS A 40 13.21 -2.78 4.47
N TRP A 41 12.97 -1.49 4.23
CA TRP A 41 12.74 -0.51 5.28
C TRP A 41 11.51 -0.83 6.14
N VAL A 42 10.39 -1.22 5.53
CA VAL A 42 9.19 -1.65 6.24
C VAL A 42 9.49 -2.92 7.06
N PHE A 43 10.21 -3.88 6.48
CA PHE A 43 10.52 -5.12 7.17
C PHE A 43 11.50 -4.91 8.33
N ASP A 44 12.41 -3.94 8.23
CA ASP A 44 13.28 -3.55 9.36
C ASP A 44 12.46 -3.00 10.52
N ALA A 45 11.47 -2.17 10.21
CA ALA A 45 10.55 -1.67 11.23
C ALA A 45 9.80 -2.83 11.93
N TYR A 46 9.42 -3.89 11.19
CA TYR A 46 8.84 -5.07 11.82
C TYR A 46 9.83 -5.76 12.76
N LEU A 47 11.08 -5.96 12.34
CA LEU A 47 12.09 -6.61 13.17
C LEU A 47 12.46 -5.81 14.43
N GLU A 48 12.37 -4.48 14.34
CA GLU A 48 12.62 -3.58 15.45
C GLU A 48 11.45 -3.51 16.44
N LEU A 49 10.23 -3.42 15.93
CA LEU A 49 9.05 -3.09 16.72
C LEU A 49 8.30 -4.32 17.25
N LEU A 50 8.32 -5.43 16.51
CA LEU A 50 7.48 -6.58 16.83
C LEU A 50 8.20 -7.58 17.73
N PRO A 51 7.47 -8.26 18.64
CA PRO A 51 8.05 -9.29 19.49
C PRO A 51 8.64 -10.45 18.67
N MET A 52 9.70 -11.06 19.13
CA MET A 52 10.33 -12.23 18.49
C MET A 52 9.40 -13.45 18.39
N GLN A 53 8.39 -13.51 19.25
CA GLN A 53 7.30 -14.48 19.19
C GLN A 53 5.99 -13.69 19.12
N ALA A 54 5.25 -13.84 18.03
CA ALA A 54 4.04 -13.09 17.80
C ALA A 54 3.05 -13.89 16.95
N ARG A 55 1.78 -13.77 17.28
CA ARG A 55 0.67 -14.14 16.39
C ARG A 55 0.27 -12.90 15.60
N ILE A 56 0.49 -12.95 14.30
CA ILE A 56 0.38 -11.81 13.38
C ILE A 56 -0.77 -12.04 12.42
N LEU A 57 -1.62 -11.02 12.26
CA LEU A 57 -2.61 -10.93 11.19
C LEU A 57 -2.22 -9.81 10.24
N GLU A 58 -2.04 -10.10 8.96
CA GLU A 58 -1.99 -9.05 7.94
C GLU A 58 -3.32 -8.96 7.22
N LEU A 59 -3.86 -7.73 7.15
CA LEU A 59 -5.06 -7.36 6.39
C LEU A 59 -4.62 -6.73 5.07
N GLY A 60 -5.15 -7.23 3.95
CA GLY A 60 -4.80 -6.73 2.62
C GLY A 60 -3.37 -7.08 2.21
N CYS A 61 -2.96 -8.34 2.36
CA CYS A 61 -1.59 -8.79 2.04
C CYS A 61 -1.24 -8.71 0.55
N GLY A 62 -2.23 -8.55 -0.33
CA GLY A 62 -2.05 -8.58 -1.77
C GLY A 62 -1.34 -9.87 -2.23
N PRO A 63 -0.38 -9.78 -3.16
CA PRO A 63 0.39 -10.94 -3.61
C PRO A 63 1.53 -11.33 -2.66
N ALA A 64 1.51 -10.88 -1.40
CA ALA A 64 2.49 -11.12 -0.34
C ALA A 64 3.95 -10.79 -0.72
N THR A 65 4.17 -9.80 -1.58
CA THR A 65 5.51 -9.46 -2.10
C THR A 65 6.49 -9.07 -1.00
N LEU A 66 6.03 -8.36 0.05
CA LEU A 66 6.85 -7.99 1.20
C LEU A 66 7.42 -9.21 1.89
N TRP A 67 6.59 -10.23 2.13
CA TRP A 67 6.99 -11.48 2.77
C TRP A 67 7.92 -12.30 1.88
N VAL A 68 7.59 -12.42 0.59
CA VAL A 68 8.43 -13.14 -0.39
C VAL A 68 9.85 -12.57 -0.43
N ASN A 69 9.99 -11.25 -0.46
CA ASN A 69 11.29 -10.59 -0.55
C ASN A 69 12.10 -10.66 0.75
N ASN A 70 11.47 -11.02 1.88
CA ASN A 70 12.11 -11.07 3.19
C ASN A 70 12.06 -12.46 3.85
N LEU A 71 11.79 -13.53 3.10
CA LEU A 71 11.59 -14.89 3.63
C LEU A 71 12.68 -15.34 4.60
N ALA A 72 13.95 -15.11 4.27
CA ALA A 72 15.09 -15.48 5.08
C ALA A 72 15.22 -14.68 6.39
N ARG A 73 14.52 -13.55 6.49
CA ARG A 73 14.58 -12.63 7.62
C ARG A 73 13.43 -12.81 8.61
N ILE A 74 12.40 -13.57 8.23
CA ILE A 74 11.21 -13.77 9.08
C ILE A 74 11.60 -14.58 10.33
N PRO A 75 11.39 -14.07 11.55
CA PRO A 75 11.63 -14.82 12.78
C PRO A 75 10.85 -16.13 12.83
N VAL A 76 11.47 -17.17 13.40
CA VAL A 76 10.86 -18.51 13.50
C VAL A 76 9.62 -18.49 14.41
N GLY A 77 9.61 -17.59 15.40
CA GLY A 77 8.51 -17.48 16.37
C GLY A 77 7.27 -16.73 15.85
N TRP A 78 7.24 -16.27 14.59
CA TRP A 78 6.07 -15.60 14.05
C TRP A 78 5.06 -16.59 13.46
N ASP A 79 3.84 -16.64 14.04
CA ASP A 79 2.66 -17.33 13.50
C ASP A 79 1.86 -16.34 12.66
N ILE A 80 1.95 -16.46 11.32
CA ILE A 80 1.50 -15.43 10.38
C ILE A 80 0.24 -15.90 9.65
N THR A 81 -0.83 -15.12 9.79
CA THR A 81 -2.04 -15.21 8.97
C THR A 81 -2.05 -14.05 7.98
N LEU A 82 -2.01 -14.37 6.69
CA LEU A 82 -2.11 -13.42 5.59
C LEU A 82 -3.55 -13.38 5.11
N SER A 83 -4.14 -12.21 5.07
CA SER A 83 -5.51 -12.07 4.59
C SER A 83 -5.63 -10.97 3.53
N ASP A 84 -6.62 -11.15 2.65
CA ASP A 84 -6.99 -10.16 1.65
C ASP A 84 -8.50 -10.26 1.39
N PHE A 85 -9.11 -9.17 0.95
CA PHE A 85 -10.50 -9.17 0.51
C PHE A 85 -10.69 -9.86 -0.85
N SER A 86 -9.62 -9.89 -1.67
CA SER A 86 -9.57 -10.50 -3.01
C SER A 86 -9.02 -11.92 -2.96
N ASP A 87 -9.83 -12.92 -3.38
CA ASP A 87 -9.38 -14.30 -3.54
C ASP A 87 -8.24 -14.41 -4.57
N GLY A 88 -8.27 -13.63 -5.65
CA GLY A 88 -7.23 -13.63 -6.67
C GLY A 88 -5.86 -13.19 -6.13
N MET A 89 -5.84 -12.23 -5.18
CA MET A 89 -4.63 -11.84 -4.47
C MET A 89 -4.13 -12.96 -3.55
N LEU A 90 -5.02 -13.58 -2.78
CA LEU A 90 -4.67 -14.72 -1.91
C LEU A 90 -4.13 -15.91 -2.70
N ASP A 91 -4.71 -16.22 -3.85
CA ASP A 91 -4.20 -17.30 -4.71
C ASP A 91 -2.80 -16.99 -5.24
N THR A 92 -2.53 -15.73 -5.55
CA THR A 92 -1.20 -15.29 -5.96
C THR A 92 -0.21 -15.36 -4.81
N ALA A 93 -0.61 -14.95 -3.60
CA ALA A 93 0.20 -15.06 -2.39
C ALA A 93 0.55 -16.52 -2.07
N ARG A 94 -0.45 -17.42 -2.09
CA ARG A 94 -0.24 -18.87 -1.86
C ARG A 94 0.78 -19.45 -2.83
N ARG A 95 0.62 -19.17 -4.14
CA ARG A 95 1.55 -19.68 -5.17
C ARG A 95 2.99 -19.20 -4.95
N LYS A 96 3.17 -17.95 -4.55
CA LYS A 96 4.51 -17.39 -4.31
C LYS A 96 5.16 -17.93 -3.03
N LEU A 97 4.37 -18.17 -1.98
CA LEU A 97 4.89 -18.57 -0.67
C LEU A 97 4.97 -20.08 -0.46
N VAL A 98 4.29 -20.91 -1.28
CA VAL A 98 4.33 -22.38 -1.16
C VAL A 98 5.74 -22.95 -1.20
N VAL A 99 6.63 -22.33 -1.99
CA VAL A 99 8.04 -22.76 -2.13
C VAL A 99 8.93 -22.38 -0.95
N SER A 100 8.43 -21.60 -0.01
CA SER A 100 9.20 -21.09 1.13
C SER A 100 9.47 -22.14 2.21
N GLY A 101 8.71 -23.24 2.23
CA GLY A 101 8.73 -24.24 3.30
C GLY A 101 8.20 -23.73 4.65
N ARG A 102 7.71 -22.48 4.74
CA ARG A 102 7.12 -21.92 5.96
C ARG A 102 5.60 -22.10 5.95
N ASN A 103 5.04 -22.25 7.14
CA ASN A 103 3.61 -22.39 7.31
C ASN A 103 2.94 -21.02 7.44
N PHE A 104 2.40 -20.49 6.33
CA PHE A 104 1.53 -19.32 6.32
C PHE A 104 0.07 -19.77 6.29
N LYS A 105 -0.78 -19.10 7.07
CA LYS A 105 -2.24 -19.24 6.97
C LYS A 105 -2.75 -18.20 5.99
N PHE A 106 -3.80 -18.53 5.22
CA PHE A 106 -4.39 -17.64 4.23
C PHE A 106 -5.90 -17.61 4.40
N GLU A 107 -6.46 -16.44 4.61
CA GLU A 107 -7.89 -16.26 4.88
C GLU A 107 -8.46 -15.07 4.11
N GLN A 108 -9.66 -15.20 3.58
CA GLN A 108 -10.39 -14.07 3.02
C GLN A 108 -11.05 -13.30 4.16
N ILE A 109 -10.66 -12.04 4.37
CA ILE A 109 -11.16 -11.22 5.47
C ILE A 109 -11.54 -9.81 4.98
N ASP A 110 -12.76 -9.38 5.35
CA ASP A 110 -13.10 -7.95 5.34
C ASP A 110 -12.61 -7.33 6.66
N ALA A 111 -11.75 -6.31 6.57
CA ALA A 111 -11.22 -5.60 7.74
C ALA A 111 -12.33 -4.98 8.62
N GLN A 112 -13.53 -4.76 8.08
CA GLN A 112 -14.70 -4.26 8.79
C GLN A 112 -15.43 -5.32 9.62
N ALA A 113 -15.04 -6.62 9.48
CA ALA A 113 -15.65 -7.74 10.19
C ALA A 113 -14.62 -8.88 10.30
N ILE A 114 -13.65 -8.73 11.19
CA ILE A 114 -12.56 -9.69 11.38
C ILE A 114 -13.08 -10.93 12.12
N PRO A 115 -13.04 -12.15 11.52
CA PRO A 115 -13.70 -13.35 12.07
C PRO A 115 -12.88 -14.02 13.19
N TYR A 116 -12.33 -13.22 14.08
CA TYR A 116 -11.56 -13.66 15.24
C TYR A 116 -12.14 -13.05 16.52
N GLY A 117 -12.01 -13.77 17.62
CA GLY A 117 -12.37 -13.26 18.95
C GLY A 117 -11.50 -12.09 19.38
N ASP A 118 -11.93 -11.40 20.44
CA ASP A 118 -11.17 -10.32 21.05
C ASP A 118 -9.78 -10.83 21.48
N GLU A 119 -8.79 -9.95 21.45
CA GLU A 119 -7.44 -10.22 21.97
C GLU A 119 -6.77 -11.47 21.35
N SER A 120 -7.02 -11.76 20.08
CA SER A 120 -6.51 -12.93 19.37
C SER A 120 -5.09 -12.78 18.85
N PHE A 121 -4.61 -11.55 18.62
CA PHE A 121 -3.33 -11.28 17.96
C PHE A 121 -2.43 -10.36 18.80
N ASP A 122 -1.13 -10.60 18.69
CA ASP A 122 -0.12 -9.71 19.24
C ASP A 122 0.12 -8.52 18.32
N VAL A 123 -0.05 -8.75 17.00
CA VAL A 123 0.20 -7.75 15.96
C VAL A 123 -0.85 -7.84 14.86
N VAL A 124 -1.32 -6.69 14.40
CA VAL A 124 -2.04 -6.55 13.13
C VAL A 124 -1.23 -5.66 12.19
N ILE A 125 -1.09 -6.08 10.94
CA ILE A 125 -0.42 -5.34 9.87
C ILE A 125 -1.45 -4.93 8.83
N ALA A 126 -1.39 -3.66 8.38
CA ALA A 126 -2.30 -3.09 7.39
C ALA A 126 -1.50 -2.27 6.35
N ASN A 127 -0.87 -2.97 5.38
CA ASN A 127 0.00 -2.34 4.39
C ASN A 127 -0.80 -1.75 3.24
N HIS A 128 -0.77 -0.42 3.07
CA HIS A 128 -1.39 0.29 1.94
C HIS A 128 -2.85 -0.13 1.65
N MET A 129 -3.63 -0.44 2.70
CA MET A 129 -4.99 -0.93 2.52
C MET A 129 -6.07 -0.10 3.22
N LEU A 130 -5.79 0.60 4.32
CA LEU A 130 -6.81 1.30 5.11
C LEU A 130 -7.54 2.39 4.31
N TYR A 131 -6.89 3.03 3.35
CA TYR A 131 -7.55 4.00 2.47
C TYR A 131 -8.54 3.37 1.47
N HIS A 132 -8.54 2.05 1.32
CA HIS A 132 -9.49 1.30 0.50
C HIS A 132 -10.73 0.86 1.28
N VAL A 133 -10.70 0.95 2.61
CA VAL A 133 -11.81 0.50 3.46
C VAL A 133 -12.93 1.54 3.48
N PRO A 134 -14.18 1.18 3.14
CA PRO A 134 -15.33 2.11 3.16
C PRO A 134 -15.58 2.72 4.54
N ASP A 135 -15.74 1.87 5.55
CA ASP A 135 -15.87 2.28 6.96
C ASP A 135 -14.59 2.00 7.73
N ARG A 136 -13.64 2.94 7.64
CA ARG A 136 -12.34 2.84 8.33
C ARG A 136 -12.47 2.85 9.83
N SER A 137 -13.41 3.63 10.37
CA SER A 137 -13.63 3.67 11.81
C SER A 137 -13.98 2.30 12.35
N LYS A 138 -14.88 1.59 11.65
CA LYS A 138 -15.24 0.21 11.97
C LYS A 138 -14.05 -0.74 11.83
N ALA A 139 -13.26 -0.61 10.75
CA ALA A 139 -12.08 -1.46 10.57
C ALA A 139 -11.02 -1.23 11.65
N ILE A 140 -10.75 0.03 12.01
CA ILE A 140 -9.80 0.37 13.08
C ILE A 140 -10.30 -0.16 14.44
N ALA A 141 -11.61 -0.07 14.70
CA ALA A 141 -12.23 -0.66 15.89
C ALA A 141 -12.07 -2.19 15.93
N GLU A 142 -12.30 -2.88 14.82
CA GLU A 142 -12.10 -4.33 14.69
C GLU A 142 -10.63 -4.72 14.89
N ILE A 143 -9.69 -3.96 14.29
CA ILE A 143 -8.25 -4.15 14.51
C ILE A 143 -7.91 -4.02 16.00
N SER A 144 -8.38 -2.95 16.64
CA SER A 144 -8.17 -2.75 18.07
C SER A 144 -8.82 -3.87 18.90
N ARG A 145 -10.02 -4.33 18.54
CA ARG A 145 -10.73 -5.42 19.25
C ARG A 145 -9.91 -6.71 19.23
N VAL A 146 -9.40 -7.12 18.07
CA VAL A 146 -8.68 -8.40 17.93
C VAL A 146 -7.24 -8.33 18.46
N LEU A 147 -6.68 -7.15 18.67
CA LEU A 147 -5.38 -6.98 19.30
C LEU A 147 -5.48 -7.23 20.81
N LYS A 148 -4.47 -7.91 21.37
CA LYS A 148 -4.28 -8.06 22.81
C LYS A 148 -3.98 -6.70 23.47
N PRO A 149 -4.20 -6.53 24.78
CA PRO A 149 -3.67 -5.40 25.51
C PRO A 149 -2.14 -5.27 25.31
N GLY A 150 -1.69 -4.08 24.92
CA GLY A 150 -0.28 -3.85 24.53
C GLY A 150 0.10 -4.39 23.15
N GLY A 151 -0.84 -4.99 22.42
CA GLY A 151 -0.64 -5.42 21.03
C GLY A 151 -0.48 -4.23 20.08
N GLN A 152 0.09 -4.47 18.91
CA GLN A 152 0.52 -3.41 17.99
C GLN A 152 -0.17 -3.48 16.63
N LEU A 153 -0.53 -2.30 16.11
CA LEU A 153 -0.88 -2.10 14.70
C LEU A 153 0.32 -1.48 13.98
N ILE A 154 0.74 -2.09 12.88
CA ILE A 154 1.62 -1.45 11.90
C ILE A 154 0.81 -1.17 10.63
N ALA A 155 0.64 0.11 10.29
CA ALA A 155 -0.12 0.51 9.10
C ALA A 155 0.74 1.38 8.19
N THR A 156 0.93 0.97 6.93
CA THR A 156 1.62 1.80 5.95
C THR A 156 0.63 2.57 5.09
N THR A 157 1.00 3.79 4.73
CA THR A 157 0.20 4.65 3.85
C THR A 157 1.07 5.66 3.11
N VAL A 158 0.43 6.50 2.30
CA VAL A 158 1.05 7.62 1.62
C VAL A 158 0.73 8.93 2.33
N GLY A 159 1.57 9.94 2.12
CA GLY A 159 1.29 11.32 2.51
C GLY A 159 0.54 12.08 1.40
N ASP A 160 0.11 13.29 1.73
CA ASP A 160 -0.69 14.14 0.83
C ASP A 160 0.11 14.62 -0.40
N ARG A 161 1.45 14.58 -0.33
CA ARG A 161 2.34 14.98 -1.43
C ARG A 161 2.74 13.83 -2.35
N GLN A 162 2.25 12.62 -2.10
CA GLN A 162 2.58 11.45 -2.92
C GLN A 162 2.26 11.70 -4.40
N MET A 163 3.29 11.65 -5.26
CA MET A 163 3.17 11.77 -6.72
C MET A 163 2.47 13.08 -7.17
N CYS A 164 2.67 14.17 -6.42
CA CYS A 164 1.96 15.45 -6.68
C CYS A 164 2.29 16.04 -8.06
N GLU A 165 3.50 15.83 -8.59
CA GLU A 165 3.91 16.29 -9.93
C GLU A 165 3.11 15.57 -11.02
N ILE A 166 2.88 14.27 -10.89
CA ILE A 166 2.05 13.51 -11.85
C ILE A 166 0.62 14.05 -11.86
N ASN A 167 0.06 14.35 -10.69
CA ASN A 167 -1.25 14.99 -10.62
C ASN A 167 -1.25 16.36 -11.30
N ALA A 168 -0.20 17.17 -11.08
CA ALA A 168 -0.08 18.49 -11.68
C ALA A 168 0.00 18.42 -13.22
N TRP A 169 0.77 17.50 -13.77
CA TRP A 169 0.83 17.26 -15.21
C TRP A 169 -0.53 16.80 -15.76
N CYS A 170 -1.16 15.84 -15.10
CA CYS A 170 -2.46 15.30 -15.55
C CYS A 170 -3.60 16.31 -15.49
N GLN A 171 -3.62 17.22 -14.51
CA GLN A 171 -4.65 18.25 -14.37
C GLN A 171 -4.68 19.27 -15.51
N GLN A 172 -3.59 19.41 -16.26
CA GLN A 172 -3.55 20.27 -17.45
C GLN A 172 -4.35 19.68 -18.62
N HIS A 173 -4.63 18.37 -18.59
CA HIS A 173 -5.27 17.62 -19.67
C HIS A 173 -6.66 17.05 -19.32
N ALA A 174 -7.03 17.09 -18.04
CA ALA A 174 -8.34 16.62 -17.59
C ALA A 174 -8.74 17.35 -16.30
N ASP A 175 -10.04 17.67 -16.20
CA ASP A 175 -10.59 18.34 -15.00
C ASP A 175 -10.79 17.36 -13.83
N THR A 176 -9.74 16.57 -13.54
CA THR A 176 -9.74 15.62 -12.43
C THR A 176 -8.33 15.31 -11.95
N LEU A 177 -8.19 14.99 -10.67
CA LEU A 177 -6.97 14.39 -10.15
C LEU A 177 -6.88 12.93 -10.57
N LEU A 178 -5.76 12.53 -11.16
CA LEU A 178 -5.51 11.12 -11.50
C LEU A 178 -5.37 10.26 -10.23
N PHE A 179 -4.67 10.80 -9.24
CA PHE A 179 -4.51 10.21 -7.91
C PHE A 179 -5.10 11.17 -6.86
N PRO A 180 -6.34 10.94 -6.41
CA PRO A 180 -6.98 11.81 -5.42
C PRO A 180 -6.31 11.68 -4.05
N VAL A 181 -6.49 12.68 -3.20
CA VAL A 181 -6.09 12.60 -1.79
C VAL A 181 -6.75 11.37 -1.16
N MET A 182 -5.94 10.55 -0.51
CA MET A 182 -6.40 9.32 0.12
C MET A 182 -7.13 9.64 1.42
N PRO A 183 -8.18 8.89 1.75
CA PRO A 183 -8.91 9.13 2.99
C PRO A 183 -8.21 8.62 4.26
N PHE A 184 -7.03 8.01 4.12
CA PHE A 184 -6.11 7.67 5.19
C PHE A 184 -4.68 7.97 4.70
N THR A 185 -4.08 9.05 5.22
CA THR A 185 -2.74 9.54 4.85
C THR A 185 -1.88 9.72 6.09
N LEU A 186 -0.61 10.01 5.92
CA LEU A 186 0.30 10.32 7.04
C LEU A 186 -0.17 11.57 7.81
N GLU A 187 -0.87 12.50 7.14
CA GLU A 187 -1.37 13.74 7.73
C GLU A 187 -2.67 13.53 8.54
N ASN A 188 -3.60 12.70 8.04
CA ASN A 188 -4.91 12.52 8.66
C ASN A 188 -5.07 11.22 9.45
N GLY A 189 -4.16 10.25 9.26
CA GLY A 189 -4.23 8.92 9.89
C GLY A 189 -4.02 8.96 11.40
N LEU A 190 -3.15 9.85 11.89
CA LEU A 190 -2.89 10.00 13.32
C LEU A 190 -4.19 10.22 14.12
N ALA A 191 -5.00 11.19 13.72
CA ALA A 191 -6.26 11.50 14.41
C ALA A 191 -7.26 10.32 14.36
N GLN A 192 -7.26 9.54 13.27
CA GLN A 192 -8.12 8.37 13.14
C GLN A 192 -7.68 7.22 14.07
N LEU A 193 -6.37 7.06 14.28
CA LEU A 193 -5.82 6.00 15.14
C LEU A 193 -5.88 6.34 16.64
N GLN A 194 -5.68 7.60 17.02
CA GLN A 194 -5.64 8.03 18.44
C GLN A 194 -6.94 7.77 19.21
N SER A 195 -8.07 7.54 18.51
CA SER A 195 -9.33 7.14 19.15
C SER A 195 -9.33 5.70 19.66
N TYR A 196 -8.40 4.87 19.21
CA TYR A 196 -8.37 3.43 19.49
C TYR A 196 -7.03 2.94 20.05
N PHE A 197 -5.97 3.75 19.94
CA PHE A 197 -4.61 3.40 20.34
C PHE A 197 -4.02 4.43 21.28
N SER A 198 -3.37 3.97 22.34
CA SER A 198 -2.80 4.82 23.39
C SER A 198 -1.53 5.56 22.96
N GLN A 199 -0.75 4.96 22.05
CA GLN A 199 0.47 5.53 21.50
C GLN A 199 0.48 5.32 19.99
N VAL A 200 0.82 6.37 19.25
CA VAL A 200 0.93 6.32 17.78
C VAL A 200 2.18 7.06 17.35
N GLU A 201 3.13 6.33 16.79
CA GLU A 201 4.35 6.85 16.18
C GLU A 201 4.18 6.89 14.64
N ILE A 202 4.77 7.91 14.00
CA ILE A 202 4.82 8.05 12.54
C ILE A 202 6.29 7.98 12.11
N ARG A 203 6.60 7.12 11.15
CA ARG A 203 7.91 7.06 10.49
C ARG A 203 7.74 7.32 9.00
N ARG A 204 8.48 8.28 8.45
CA ARG A 204 8.48 8.61 7.02
C ARG A 204 9.65 7.92 6.33
N TYR A 205 9.40 7.47 5.11
CA TYR A 205 10.42 6.89 4.24
C TYR A 205 10.93 7.95 3.27
N GLU A 206 12.21 8.31 3.41
CA GLU A 206 12.85 9.32 2.57
C GLU A 206 13.17 8.74 1.19
N ASP A 207 12.44 9.16 0.17
CA ASP A 207 12.64 8.72 -1.21
C ASP A 207 12.00 9.69 -2.22
N ASN A 208 12.43 9.61 -3.48
CA ASN A 208 11.85 10.29 -4.64
C ASN A 208 12.00 9.38 -5.86
N LEU A 209 11.40 9.77 -7.00
CA LEU A 209 11.67 9.11 -8.27
C LEU A 209 12.46 10.05 -9.20
N ARG A 210 13.48 9.49 -9.85
CA ARG A 210 14.23 10.12 -10.94
C ARG A 210 13.92 9.38 -12.24
N ILE A 211 12.83 9.77 -12.88
CA ILE A 211 12.29 9.06 -14.06
C ILE A 211 13.07 9.52 -15.28
N THR A 212 13.71 8.56 -15.95
CA THR A 212 14.52 8.77 -17.16
C THR A 212 13.93 8.13 -18.40
N GLU A 213 12.75 7.51 -18.28
CA GLU A 213 12.07 6.83 -19.38
C GLU A 213 10.55 7.05 -19.28
N ILE A 214 9.95 7.35 -20.43
CA ILE A 214 8.54 7.73 -20.47
C ILE A 214 7.59 6.54 -20.35
N GLU A 215 7.93 5.37 -20.92
CA GLU A 215 7.03 4.22 -20.95
C GLU A 215 6.61 3.71 -19.57
N PRO A 216 7.53 3.55 -18.58
CA PRO A 216 7.14 3.16 -17.23
C PRO A 216 6.23 4.18 -16.54
N LEU A 217 6.43 5.49 -16.82
CA LEU A 217 5.58 6.55 -16.29
C LEU A 217 4.17 6.49 -16.91
N MET A 218 4.08 6.33 -18.22
CA MET A 218 2.79 6.18 -18.90
C MET A 218 2.05 4.91 -18.43
N ALA A 219 2.76 3.79 -18.26
CA ALA A 219 2.17 2.56 -17.72
C ALA A 219 1.62 2.79 -16.28
N TYR A 220 2.33 3.56 -15.46
CA TYR A 220 1.85 3.95 -14.13
C TYR A 220 0.58 4.81 -14.22
N ILE A 221 0.55 5.83 -15.10
CA ILE A 221 -0.61 6.69 -15.35
C ILE A 221 -1.81 5.83 -15.81
N HIS A 222 -1.60 4.92 -16.77
CA HIS A 222 -2.63 4.00 -17.26
C HIS A 222 -3.17 3.04 -16.19
N SER A 223 -2.39 2.73 -15.14
CA SER A 223 -2.84 1.87 -14.02
C SER A 223 -3.87 2.54 -13.10
N SER A 224 -4.13 3.84 -13.28
CA SER A 224 -5.09 4.57 -12.46
C SER A 224 -6.53 4.19 -12.78
N SER A 225 -7.36 4.02 -11.75
CA SER A 225 -8.80 3.82 -11.89
C SER A 225 -9.55 4.99 -12.52
N ARG A 226 -8.90 6.15 -12.64
CA ARG A 226 -9.46 7.38 -13.22
C ARG A 226 -8.95 7.66 -14.63
N ILE A 227 -8.20 6.75 -15.22
CA ILE A 227 -7.65 6.91 -16.57
C ILE A 227 -8.75 7.15 -17.62
N THR A 228 -9.94 6.61 -17.41
CA THR A 228 -11.10 6.79 -18.29
C THR A 228 -11.66 8.22 -18.33
N ALA A 229 -11.19 9.11 -17.46
CA ALA A 229 -11.51 10.54 -17.52
C ALA A 229 -10.68 11.29 -18.58
N PHE A 230 -9.67 10.64 -19.16
CA PHE A 230 -8.80 11.21 -20.19
C PHE A 230 -9.21 10.70 -21.55
N SER A 231 -9.28 11.61 -22.55
CA SER A 231 -9.40 11.20 -23.96
C SER A 231 -8.05 10.68 -24.46
N GLU A 232 -8.06 9.93 -25.55
CA GLU A 232 -6.83 9.49 -26.21
C GLU A 232 -5.95 10.67 -26.65
N SER A 233 -6.57 11.76 -27.12
CA SER A 233 -5.83 12.98 -27.48
C SER A 233 -5.16 13.63 -26.27
N ALA A 234 -5.86 13.73 -25.14
CA ALA A 234 -5.31 14.28 -23.90
C ALA A 234 -4.11 13.46 -23.39
N LEU A 235 -4.19 12.13 -23.47
CA LEU A 235 -3.06 11.26 -23.11
C LEU A 235 -1.89 11.39 -24.09
N ALA A 236 -2.15 11.57 -25.38
CA ALA A 236 -1.09 11.79 -26.37
C ALA A 236 -0.41 13.15 -26.18
N GLU A 237 -1.16 14.20 -25.87
CA GLU A 237 -0.64 15.54 -25.56
C GLU A 237 0.23 15.51 -24.27
N LEU A 238 -0.30 14.94 -23.20
CA LEU A 238 0.45 14.73 -21.94
C LEU A 238 1.76 13.99 -22.19
N ARG A 239 1.71 12.89 -22.95
CA ARG A 239 2.90 12.13 -23.32
C ARG A 239 3.92 13.01 -24.04
N GLY A 240 3.49 13.75 -25.06
CA GLY A 240 4.36 14.63 -25.83
C GLY A 240 5.00 15.75 -24.98
N GLU A 241 4.29 16.27 -24.00
CA GLU A 241 4.84 17.25 -23.05
C GLU A 241 5.91 16.64 -22.14
N LEU A 242 5.61 15.48 -21.54
CA LEU A 242 6.55 14.77 -20.69
C LEU A 242 7.81 14.32 -21.45
N GLU A 243 7.68 13.92 -22.71
CA GLU A 243 8.81 13.58 -23.57
C GLU A 243 9.70 14.80 -23.85
N ARG A 244 9.10 15.97 -24.14
CA ARG A 244 9.85 17.22 -24.34
C ARG A 244 10.57 17.68 -23.06
N GLU A 245 9.90 17.61 -21.92
CA GLU A 245 10.49 17.94 -20.62
C GLU A 245 11.67 16.99 -20.31
N LEU A 246 11.47 15.68 -20.51
CA LEU A 246 12.52 14.69 -20.32
C LEU A 246 13.71 14.91 -21.25
N GLN A 247 13.48 15.23 -22.52
CA GLN A 247 14.55 15.59 -23.47
C GLN A 247 15.32 16.84 -23.04
N SER A 248 14.64 17.82 -22.47
CA SER A 248 15.24 19.09 -22.04
C SER A 248 16.03 18.96 -20.75
N THR A 249 15.51 18.19 -19.78
CA THR A 249 16.07 18.11 -18.41
C THR A 249 16.89 16.84 -18.15
N GLY A 250 16.70 15.81 -18.97
CA GLY A 250 17.28 14.48 -18.80
C GLY A 250 16.62 13.66 -17.70
N VAL A 251 15.69 14.23 -16.91
CA VAL A 251 15.03 13.55 -15.80
C VAL A 251 13.72 14.26 -15.43
N LEU A 252 12.67 13.48 -15.14
CA LEU A 252 11.48 13.97 -14.46
C LEU A 252 11.56 13.60 -12.97
N LEU A 253 11.48 14.60 -12.11
CA LEU A 253 11.52 14.40 -10.67
C LEU A 253 10.10 14.26 -10.13
N VAL A 254 9.86 13.22 -9.34
CA VAL A 254 8.55 12.96 -8.73
C VAL A 254 8.72 12.67 -7.24
N THR A 255 7.95 13.38 -6.44
CA THR A 255 7.94 13.24 -4.98
C THR A 255 7.34 11.89 -4.58
N LYS A 256 8.05 11.17 -3.72
CA LYS A 256 7.47 10.07 -2.94
C LYS A 256 7.25 10.54 -1.51
N ASP A 257 6.04 10.34 -1.03
CA ASP A 257 5.64 10.65 0.33
C ASP A 257 4.91 9.43 0.88
N ALA A 258 5.61 8.63 1.64
CA ALA A 258 5.10 7.37 2.19
C ALA A 258 5.72 7.11 3.56
N GLY A 259 5.04 6.30 4.36
CA GLY A 259 5.53 5.97 5.69
C GLY A 259 4.64 4.94 6.38
N LEU A 260 4.90 4.76 7.67
CA LEU A 260 4.12 3.86 8.51
C LEU A 260 3.68 4.55 9.81
N PHE A 261 2.60 4.05 10.33
CA PHE A 261 2.17 4.21 11.71
C PHE A 261 2.52 2.95 12.50
N ALA A 262 3.09 3.13 13.69
CA ALA A 262 3.20 2.10 14.71
C ALA A 262 2.31 2.54 15.89
N ALA A 263 1.29 1.76 16.19
CA ALA A 263 0.28 2.12 17.20
C ALA A 263 0.12 1.00 18.22
N VAL A 264 0.03 1.35 19.51
CA VAL A 264 -0.10 0.42 20.64
C VAL A 264 -1.49 0.53 21.24
N LYS A 265 -2.19 -0.62 21.38
CA LYS A 265 -3.49 -0.72 22.06
C LYS A 265 -3.39 -0.48 23.55
#